data_274a553bfeb0740d18f3f8b4e84fbcdc
#
_entry.id   274a553bfeb0740d18f3f8b4e84fbcdc
#
_cell.length_a   1.000
_cell.length_b   1.000
_cell.length_c   1.000
_cell.angle_alpha   90.00
_cell.angle_beta   90.00
_cell.angle_gamma   90.00
#
_symmetry.space_group_name_H-M   'P 1'
#
loop_
_entity.id
_entity.type
_entity.pdbx_description
1 polymer ?
#
loop_
_entity_poly.entity_id
_entity_poly.type
_entity_poly.pdbx_seq_one_letter_code
_entity_poly.pdbx_strand_id
1 'polypeptide(L)' 'MPFTLDGQTFYSIQEACKLAGTNRDTFLRWVREKKFLDVENRDRNGWRLFTAEDLLRLSSKVNRVQKVGARTEVKG' A
#
# COMPACT_ATOMS: atom_id res chain seq x y z
N MET A 1 -4.34 12.65 -4.47
CA MET A 1 -4.20 13.62 -3.38
C MET A 1 -4.82 13.07 -2.12
N PRO A 2 -4.12 13.17 -1.00
CA PRO A 2 -4.71 12.75 0.26
C PRO A 2 -5.81 13.74 0.66
N PHE A 3 -6.75 13.28 1.44
CA PHE A 3 -7.78 14.16 1.98
C PHE A 3 -8.13 13.72 3.38
N THR A 4 -8.75 14.63 4.12
CA THR A 4 -9.07 14.41 5.53
C THR A 4 -10.58 14.33 5.71
N LEU A 5 -11.02 13.31 6.43
CA LEU A 5 -12.42 13.13 6.75
C LEU A 5 -12.52 12.76 8.23
N ASP A 6 -13.31 13.54 8.98
CA ASP A 6 -13.47 13.28 10.41
C ASP A 6 -12.15 13.23 11.15
N GLY A 7 -11.24 14.12 10.77
CA GLY A 7 -9.94 14.18 11.42
C GLY A 7 -8.96 13.11 11.03
N GLN A 8 -9.33 12.27 10.10
CA GLN A 8 -8.45 11.20 9.64
C GLN A 8 -8.07 11.43 8.18
N THR A 9 -6.80 11.24 7.87
CA THR A 9 -6.31 11.43 6.51
C THR A 9 -6.41 10.13 5.72
N PHE A 10 -6.95 10.24 4.51
CA PHE A 10 -7.08 9.10 3.60
C PHE A 10 -6.28 9.36 2.35
N TYR A 11 -5.82 8.30 1.74
CA TYR A 11 -5.01 8.35 0.52
C TYR A 11 -5.66 7.52 -0.57
N SER A 12 -5.55 7.98 -1.81
CA SER A 12 -6.03 7.19 -2.93
C SER A 12 -5.05 6.05 -3.19
N ILE A 13 -5.47 5.07 -4.01
CA ILE A 13 -4.60 3.96 -4.34
C ILE A 13 -3.32 4.44 -5.03
N GLN A 14 -3.46 5.41 -5.91
CA GLN A 14 -2.30 5.96 -6.61
C GLN A 14 -1.33 6.60 -5.65
N GLU A 15 -1.86 7.42 -4.75
CA GLU A 15 -1.03 8.14 -3.79
C GLU A 15 -0.38 7.16 -2.82
N ALA A 16 -1.16 6.19 -2.34
CA ALA A 16 -0.64 5.22 -1.38
C ALA A 16 0.47 4.38 -1.98
N CYS A 17 0.28 3.91 -3.20
CA CYS A 17 1.30 3.09 -3.85
C CYS A 17 2.56 3.89 -4.11
N LYS A 18 2.40 5.14 -4.49
CA LYS A 18 3.54 6.01 -4.72
C LYS A 18 4.33 6.21 -3.45
N LEU A 19 3.64 6.49 -2.35
CA LEU A 19 4.29 6.71 -1.08
C LEU A 19 4.97 5.46 -0.55
N ALA A 20 4.39 4.30 -0.84
CA ALA A 20 4.94 3.04 -0.38
C ALA A 20 6.06 2.51 -1.27
N GLY A 21 6.23 3.09 -2.44
CA GLY A 21 7.30 2.67 -3.34
C GLY A 21 6.90 1.54 -4.26
N THR A 22 5.63 1.42 -4.57
CA THR A 22 5.15 0.38 -5.47
C THR A 22 4.19 1.01 -6.48
N ASN A 23 3.46 0.20 -7.22
CA ASN A 23 2.49 0.73 -8.15
C ASN A 23 1.15 0.00 -7.99
N ARG A 24 0.16 0.55 -8.66
CA ARG A 24 -1.20 0.06 -8.54
C ARG A 24 -1.35 -1.38 -9.01
N ASP A 25 -0.71 -1.71 -10.12
CA ASP A 25 -0.83 -3.05 -10.67
C ASP A 25 -0.25 -4.09 -9.72
N THR A 26 0.88 -3.78 -9.12
CA THR A 26 1.50 -4.68 -8.16
C THR A 26 0.61 -4.86 -6.94
N PHE A 27 0.05 -3.76 -6.43
CA PHE A 27 -0.84 -3.84 -5.28
C PHE A 27 -2.05 -4.71 -5.59
N LEU A 28 -2.68 -4.48 -6.74
CA LEU A 28 -3.87 -5.24 -7.10
C LEU A 28 -3.57 -6.72 -7.30
N ARG A 29 -2.39 -7.01 -7.83
CA ARG A 29 -1.99 -8.39 -7.97
C ARG A 29 -1.80 -9.07 -6.63
N TRP A 30 -1.18 -8.36 -5.68
CA TRP A 30 -1.00 -8.91 -4.34
C TRP A 30 -2.33 -9.21 -3.68
N VAL A 31 -3.30 -8.32 -3.84
CA VAL A 31 -4.62 -8.53 -3.27
C VAL A 31 -5.28 -9.74 -3.92
N ARG A 32 -5.19 -9.85 -5.24
CA ARG A 32 -5.80 -10.95 -5.96
C ARG A 32 -5.17 -12.29 -5.57
N GLU A 33 -3.85 -12.27 -5.33
CA GLU A 33 -3.13 -13.48 -4.94
C GLU A 33 -3.18 -13.73 -3.44
N LYS A 34 -3.91 -12.90 -2.72
CA LYS A 34 -4.07 -13.00 -1.28
C LYS A 34 -2.77 -12.87 -0.53
N LYS A 35 -1.84 -12.14 -1.09
CA LYS A 35 -0.58 -11.84 -0.44
C LYS A 35 -0.65 -10.56 0.37
N PHE A 36 -1.71 -9.80 0.21
CA PHE A 36 -1.91 -8.56 0.93
C PHE A 36 -3.40 -8.39 1.19
N LEU A 37 -3.72 -8.03 2.41
CA LEU A 37 -5.11 -7.80 2.81
C LEU A 37 -5.60 -6.49 2.23
N ASP A 38 -6.71 -6.53 1.50
CA ASP A 38 -7.26 -5.34 0.89
C ASP A 38 -7.70 -4.35 1.96
N VAL A 39 -7.82 -3.08 1.55
CA VAL A 39 -8.24 -2.03 2.47
C VAL A 39 -9.73 -2.16 2.76
N GLU A 40 -10.12 -1.67 3.92
CA GLU A 40 -11.50 -1.77 4.35
C GLU A 40 -12.35 -0.57 3.95
N ASN A 41 -11.70 0.54 3.62
CA ASN A 41 -12.41 1.78 3.38
C ASN A 41 -12.51 2.08 1.89
N ARG A 42 -13.68 2.56 1.49
CA ARG A 42 -13.91 2.97 0.12
C ARG A 42 -14.78 4.22 0.14
N ASP A 43 -14.61 5.07 -0.86
CA ASP A 43 -15.45 6.25 -0.95
C ASP A 43 -16.78 5.87 -1.62
N ARG A 44 -17.63 6.87 -1.83
CA ARG A 44 -18.95 6.62 -2.39
C ARG A 44 -18.90 6.09 -3.81
N ASN A 45 -17.80 6.29 -4.49
CA ASN A 45 -17.60 5.79 -5.85
C ASN A 45 -16.98 4.41 -5.87
N GLY A 46 -16.71 3.85 -4.73
CA GLY A 46 -16.10 2.53 -4.65
C GLY A 46 -14.59 2.52 -4.78
N TRP A 47 -13.96 3.69 -4.77
CA TRP A 47 -12.51 3.78 -4.84
C TRP A 47 -11.90 3.44 -3.49
N ARG A 48 -10.79 2.73 -3.51
CA ARG A 48 -10.11 2.36 -2.29
C ARG A 48 -9.54 3.57 -1.57
N LEU A 49 -9.74 3.60 -0.26
CA LEU A 49 -9.19 4.66 0.59
C LEU A 49 -8.21 4.02 1.56
N PHE A 50 -6.99 4.51 1.55
CA PHE A 50 -5.93 3.99 2.41
C PHE A 50 -5.78 4.91 3.62
N THR A 51 -5.72 4.31 4.80
CA THR A 51 -5.41 5.06 6.01
C THR A 51 -3.89 5.06 6.21
N ALA A 52 -3.43 5.82 7.21
CA ALA A 52 -2.01 5.82 7.54
C ALA A 52 -1.54 4.41 7.91
N GLU A 53 -2.40 3.67 8.60
CA GLU A 53 -2.07 2.31 8.98
C GLU A 53 -1.95 1.41 7.75
N ASP A 54 -2.86 1.60 6.80
CA ASP A 54 -2.80 0.83 5.56
C ASP A 54 -1.51 1.13 4.80
N LEU A 55 -1.10 2.40 4.83
CA LEU A 55 0.16 2.79 4.20
C LEU A 55 1.34 2.10 4.85
N LEU A 56 1.32 2.02 6.17
CA LEU A 56 2.40 1.35 6.89
C LEU A 56 2.48 -0.12 6.52
N ARG A 57 1.33 -0.76 6.42
CA ARG A 57 1.31 -2.17 6.06
C ARG A 57 1.81 -2.38 4.63
N LEU A 58 1.38 -1.52 3.72
CA LEU A 58 1.82 -1.63 2.33
C LEU A 58 3.30 -1.36 2.21
N SER A 59 3.78 -0.32 2.89
CA SER A 59 5.18 0.02 2.88
C SER A 59 6.03 -1.12 3.45
N SER A 60 5.54 -1.74 4.51
CA SER A 60 6.23 -2.85 5.12
C SER A 60 6.32 -4.04 4.15
N LYS A 61 5.25 -4.28 3.39
CA LYS A 61 5.24 -5.35 2.41
C LYS A 61 6.28 -5.08 1.31
N VAL A 62 6.31 -3.86 0.82
CA VAL A 62 7.26 -3.47 -0.21
C VAL A 62 8.69 -3.62 0.29
N ASN A 63 8.94 -3.12 1.50
CA ASN A 63 10.29 -3.18 2.07
C ASN A 63 10.73 -4.61 2.29
N ARG A 64 9.80 -5.47 2.69
CA ARG A 64 10.15 -6.86 2.91
C ARG A 64 10.58 -7.53 1.63
N VAL A 65 9.87 -7.25 0.54
CA VAL A 65 10.22 -7.81 -0.75
C VAL A 65 11.57 -7.30 -1.20
N GLN A 66 11.79 -6.01 -1.07
CA GLN A 66 13.06 -5.41 -1.45
C GLN A 66 14.19 -5.94 -0.59
N LYS A 67 13.92 -6.10 0.67
CA LYS A 67 14.93 -6.56 1.58
C LYS A 67 15.41 -7.95 1.21
N VAL A 68 14.48 -8.82 0.84
CA VAL A 68 14.86 -10.15 0.41
C VAL A 68 15.75 -10.08 -0.81
N GLY A 69 15.36 -9.27 -1.76
CA GLY A 69 16.15 -9.08 -2.96
C GLY A 69 17.51 -8.48 -2.67
N ALA A 70 17.52 -7.49 -1.79
CA ALA A 70 18.78 -6.82 -1.47
C ALA A 70 19.67 -7.73 -0.65
N ARG A 71 19.06 -8.58 0.15
CA ARG A 71 19.83 -9.41 1.03
C ARG A 71 20.70 -10.40 0.33
N THR A 72 20.33 -10.72 -0.83
CA THR A 72 21.18 -11.62 -1.56
C THR A 72 22.55 -11.02 -1.73
N GLU A 73 22.60 -9.77 -1.47
CA GLU A 73 23.84 -9.15 -1.45
C GLU A 73 24.38 -9.12 -0.13
N VAL A 74 23.93 -9.35 0.67
CA VAL A 74 24.61 -9.21 1.57
C VAL A 74 25.25 -9.61 2.22
N LYS A 75 25.05 -9.54 2.30
CA LYS A 75 25.53 -9.62 2.77
C LYS A 75 25.89 -9.63 3.07
N GLY A 76 25.47 -9.73 2.86
CA GLY A 76 25.92 -9.86 3.25
C GLY A 76 25.97 -9.29 3.54
#